data_d950e34255abc7c1280e53898d2e4bb9
#
_entry.id   d950e34255abc7c1280e53898d2e4bb9
#
_cell.length_a   1.000
_cell.length_b   1.000
_cell.length_c   1.000
_cell.angle_alpha   90.00
_cell.angle_beta   90.00
_cell.angle_gamma   90.00
#
_symmetry.space_group_name_H-M   'P 1'
#
loop_
_entity.id
_entity.type
_entity.pdbx_description
1 polymer ?
#
loop_
_entity_poly.entity_id
_entity_poly.type
_entity_poly.pdbx_seq_one_letter_code
_entity_poly.pdbx_strand_id
1 'polypeptide(L)'
;LLPTPIFLSQFWLFMWAPVNGQGVQTAVGYFLFPLMMVIFGCVLFGEKLSRLQWLAVAFAALGVGSEIIRTQSVSWATLWVCGTYPLYYILRRMQGIGAVTGLLVDLTIFAPFSVAYLLLFAPSSLSLVSGSGFFILMLAGLGVMSVLAMKTNVDASQMLPVNVYVMMSYLEPAL
;
A
#
# COMPACT_ATOMS: atom_id res chain seq x y z
N LEU A 1 7.24 16.17 -1.41
CA LEU A 1 7.89 15.44 -0.29
C LEU A 1 6.92 14.98 0.81
N LEU A 2 5.71 15.59 0.93
CA LEU A 2 4.73 15.23 1.96
C LEU A 2 4.25 13.75 1.92
N PRO A 3 4.01 13.11 0.76
CA PRO A 3 3.56 11.71 0.72
C PRO A 3 4.66 10.70 1.08
N THR A 4 5.92 11.05 0.89
CA THR A 4 7.06 10.13 1.07
C THR A 4 7.15 9.51 2.47
N PRO A 5 7.03 10.27 3.59
CA PRO A 5 7.06 9.66 4.92
C PRO A 5 5.90 8.68 5.16
N ILE A 6 4.73 8.96 4.57
CA ILE A 6 3.57 8.07 4.66
C ILE A 6 3.88 6.76 3.93
N PHE A 7 4.41 6.83 2.71
CA PHE A 7 4.82 5.66 1.94
C PHE A 7 5.87 4.82 2.69
N LEU A 8 6.88 5.47 3.27
CA LEU A 8 7.92 4.81 4.04
C LEU A 8 7.35 4.08 5.27
N SER A 9 6.44 4.72 5.99
CA SER A 9 5.79 4.10 7.16
C SER A 9 4.95 2.88 6.79
N GLN A 10 4.25 2.93 5.65
CA GLN A 10 3.48 1.80 5.12
C GLN A 10 4.39 0.64 4.72
N PHE A 11 5.48 0.94 4.02
CA PHE A 11 6.43 -0.08 3.59
C PHE A 11 7.12 -0.76 4.79
N TRP A 12 7.50 0.05 5.80
CA TRP A 12 8.05 -0.47 7.05
C TRP A 12 7.02 -1.36 7.78
N LEU A 13 5.79 -0.91 7.91
CA LEU A 13 4.74 -1.66 8.58
C LEU A 13 4.43 -2.98 7.86
N PHE A 14 4.39 -2.97 6.53
CA PHE A 14 4.18 -4.15 5.71
C PHE A 14 5.22 -5.25 5.97
N MET A 15 6.48 -4.86 6.16
CA MET A 15 7.57 -5.79 6.49
C MET A 15 7.57 -6.20 7.95
N TRP A 16 7.29 -5.26 8.86
CA TRP A 16 7.35 -5.45 10.31
C TRP A 16 6.18 -6.28 10.86
N ALA A 17 4.97 -6.05 10.35
CA ALA A 17 3.77 -6.60 10.94
C ALA A 17 3.68 -8.14 10.90
N PRO A 18 4.00 -8.85 9.80
CA PRO A 18 3.98 -10.31 9.78
C PRO A 18 4.95 -10.94 10.79
N VAL A 19 6.14 -10.35 10.95
CA VAL A 19 7.19 -10.87 11.83
C VAL A 19 6.84 -10.64 13.31
N ASN A 20 6.00 -9.63 13.61
CA ASN A 20 5.60 -9.28 14.97
C ASN A 20 4.15 -9.71 15.32
N GLY A 21 3.59 -10.66 14.58
CA GLY A 21 2.26 -11.18 14.86
C GLY A 21 1.11 -10.21 14.57
N GLN A 22 1.37 -9.10 13.85
CA GLN A 22 0.38 -8.10 13.47
C GLN A 22 -0.08 -8.24 12.01
N GLY A 23 0.24 -9.37 11.36
CA GLY A 23 -0.07 -9.59 9.95
C GLY A 23 -1.55 -9.55 9.64
N VAL A 24 -2.39 -10.21 10.46
CA VAL A 24 -3.85 -10.23 10.29
C VAL A 24 -4.44 -8.82 10.46
N GLN A 25 -4.00 -8.08 11.49
CA GLN A 25 -4.46 -6.71 11.76
C GLN A 25 -4.11 -5.76 10.62
N THR A 26 -2.93 -5.92 10.05
CA THR A 26 -2.48 -5.15 8.88
C THR A 26 -3.30 -5.51 7.64
N ALA A 27 -3.57 -6.80 7.41
CA ALA A 27 -4.43 -7.26 6.32
C ALA A 27 -5.84 -6.67 6.42
N VAL A 28 -6.44 -6.66 7.62
CA VAL A 28 -7.73 -6.00 7.85
C VAL A 28 -7.67 -4.50 7.48
N GLY A 29 -6.56 -3.82 7.78
CA GLY A 29 -6.32 -2.43 7.37
C GLY A 29 -6.34 -2.26 5.85
N TYR A 30 -5.72 -3.16 5.10
CA TYR A 30 -5.74 -3.16 3.63
C TYR A 30 -7.13 -3.46 3.07
N PHE A 31 -7.93 -4.31 3.71
CA PHE A 31 -9.34 -4.50 3.32
C PHE A 31 -10.21 -3.25 3.58
N LEU A 32 -9.90 -2.49 4.63
CA LEU A 32 -10.59 -1.22 4.92
C LEU A 32 -10.14 -0.08 4.00
N PHE A 33 -8.93 -0.15 3.44
CA PHE A 33 -8.36 0.90 2.60
C PHE A 33 -9.29 1.33 1.45
N PRO A 34 -9.86 0.41 0.64
CA PRO A 34 -10.75 0.82 -0.45
C PRO A 34 -12.01 1.54 0.04
N LEU A 35 -12.59 1.13 1.17
CA LEU A 35 -13.76 1.81 1.75
C LEU A 35 -13.42 3.26 2.15
N MET A 36 -12.28 3.45 2.79
CA MET A 36 -11.79 4.79 3.15
C MET A 36 -11.51 5.65 1.91
N MET A 37 -10.95 5.06 0.83
CA MET A 37 -10.73 5.76 -0.44
C MET A 37 -12.04 6.22 -1.07
N VAL A 38 -13.12 5.42 -1.02
CA VAL A 38 -14.45 5.83 -1.50
C VAL A 38 -14.95 7.05 -0.72
N ILE A 39 -14.84 7.00 0.61
CA ILE A 39 -15.25 8.13 1.46
C ILE A 39 -14.49 9.38 1.08
N PHE A 40 -13.17 9.31 0.96
CA PHE A 40 -12.34 10.43 0.56
C PHE A 40 -12.62 10.90 -0.88
N GLY A 41 -12.87 9.98 -1.80
CA GLY A 41 -13.27 10.29 -3.18
C GLY A 41 -14.55 11.13 -3.23
N CYS A 42 -15.56 10.73 -2.46
CA CYS A 42 -16.82 11.48 -2.36
C CYS A 42 -16.64 12.84 -1.67
N VAL A 43 -15.89 12.89 -0.56
CA VAL A 43 -15.77 14.11 0.28
C VAL A 43 -14.81 15.12 -0.33
N LEU A 44 -13.64 14.69 -0.81
CA LEU A 44 -12.58 15.60 -1.25
C LEU A 44 -12.66 15.92 -2.76
N PHE A 45 -13.08 14.96 -3.56
CA PHE A 45 -13.15 15.13 -5.02
C PHE A 45 -14.58 15.31 -5.54
N GLY A 46 -15.59 15.22 -4.64
CA GLY A 46 -16.99 15.37 -5.02
C GLY A 46 -17.49 14.27 -5.98
N GLU A 47 -16.83 13.11 -5.97
CA GLU A 47 -17.22 12.01 -6.85
C GLU A 47 -18.59 11.48 -6.46
N LYS A 48 -19.45 11.29 -7.45
CA LYS A 48 -20.79 10.74 -7.27
C LYS A 48 -20.81 9.28 -7.65
N LEU A 49 -21.15 8.43 -6.69
CA LEU A 49 -21.28 7.01 -6.93
C LEU A 49 -22.65 6.70 -7.55
N SER A 50 -22.65 5.80 -8.53
CA SER A 50 -23.86 5.21 -9.06
C SER A 50 -24.52 4.28 -8.02
N ARG A 51 -25.80 3.93 -8.23
CA ARG A 51 -26.51 2.99 -7.33
C ARG A 51 -25.82 1.63 -7.22
N LEU A 52 -25.26 1.13 -8.33
CA LEU A 52 -24.54 -0.14 -8.36
C LEU A 52 -23.21 -0.05 -7.57
N GLN A 53 -22.51 1.08 -7.66
CA GLN A 53 -21.30 1.30 -6.89
C GLN A 53 -21.59 1.39 -5.37
N TRP A 54 -22.67 2.06 -4.98
CA TRP A 54 -23.13 2.07 -3.59
C TRP A 54 -23.47 0.67 -3.08
N LEU A 55 -24.09 -0.14 -3.91
CA LEU A 55 -24.38 -1.55 -3.57
C LEU A 55 -23.08 -2.34 -3.38
N ALA A 56 -22.11 -2.18 -4.27
CA ALA A 56 -20.81 -2.83 -4.15
C ALA A 56 -20.07 -2.39 -2.88
N VAL A 57 -20.07 -1.09 -2.53
CA VAL A 57 -19.51 -0.58 -1.27
C VAL A 57 -20.19 -1.19 -0.06
N ALA A 58 -21.53 -1.33 -0.10
CA ALA A 58 -22.28 -1.96 0.99
C ALA A 58 -21.88 -3.43 1.18
N PHE A 59 -21.77 -4.22 0.11
CA PHE A 59 -21.31 -5.60 0.19
C PHE A 59 -19.86 -5.70 0.69
N ALA A 60 -18.97 -4.84 0.22
CA ALA A 60 -17.60 -4.78 0.70
C ALA A 60 -17.54 -4.44 2.19
N ALA A 61 -18.32 -3.46 2.65
CA ALA A 61 -18.42 -3.10 4.06
C ALA A 61 -18.95 -4.24 4.93
N LEU A 62 -19.95 -4.99 4.45
CA LEU A 62 -20.44 -6.18 5.14
C LEU A 62 -19.39 -7.28 5.21
N GLY A 63 -18.65 -7.52 4.11
CA GLY A 63 -17.55 -8.50 4.07
C GLY A 63 -16.46 -8.15 5.07
N VAL A 64 -15.94 -6.93 5.02
CA VAL A 64 -14.90 -6.46 5.96
C VAL A 64 -15.42 -6.44 7.40
N GLY A 65 -16.65 -5.99 7.62
CA GLY A 65 -17.28 -5.99 8.94
C GLY A 65 -17.39 -7.40 9.52
N SER A 66 -17.79 -8.39 8.72
CA SER A 66 -17.86 -9.78 9.14
C SER A 66 -16.47 -10.33 9.50
N GLU A 67 -15.44 -9.98 8.75
CA GLU A 67 -14.06 -10.40 9.03
C GLU A 67 -13.52 -9.77 10.32
N ILE A 68 -13.81 -8.49 10.56
CA ILE A 68 -13.46 -7.82 11.82
C ILE A 68 -14.11 -8.49 13.02
N ILE A 69 -15.41 -8.83 12.91
CA ILE A 69 -16.14 -9.53 13.99
C ILE A 69 -15.57 -10.93 14.22
N ARG A 70 -15.22 -11.65 13.15
CA ARG A 70 -14.67 -13.00 13.20
C ARG A 70 -13.27 -13.03 13.80
N THR A 71 -12.42 -12.13 13.40
CA THR A 71 -11.00 -12.14 13.78
C THR A 71 -10.72 -11.39 15.07
N GLN A 72 -11.61 -10.48 15.47
CA GLN A 72 -11.40 -9.53 16.60
C GLN A 72 -10.05 -8.81 16.50
N SER A 73 -9.56 -8.60 15.27
CA SER A 73 -8.17 -8.24 14.97
C SER A 73 -8.02 -6.77 14.53
N VAL A 74 -8.70 -5.86 15.23
CA VAL A 74 -8.49 -4.42 15.03
C VAL A 74 -7.40 -3.94 15.98
N SER A 75 -6.35 -3.36 15.45
CA SER A 75 -5.24 -2.80 16.21
C SER A 75 -4.82 -1.43 15.67
N TRP A 76 -3.83 -0.81 16.31
CA TRP A 76 -3.22 0.41 15.81
C TRP A 76 -2.69 0.25 14.36
N ALA A 77 -2.17 -0.94 14.00
CA ALA A 77 -1.69 -1.22 12.65
C ALA A 77 -2.84 -1.18 11.62
N THR A 78 -4.02 -1.72 11.97
CA THR A 78 -5.23 -1.62 11.15
C THR A 78 -5.59 -0.15 10.87
N LEU A 79 -5.64 0.67 11.93
CA LEU A 79 -5.99 2.09 11.82
C LEU A 79 -4.94 2.88 11.05
N TRP A 80 -3.67 2.57 11.25
CA TRP A 80 -2.58 3.20 10.52
C TRP A 80 -2.68 2.95 9.03
N VAL A 81 -2.86 1.69 8.61
CA VAL A 81 -2.99 1.34 7.19
C VAL A 81 -4.22 2.00 6.57
N CYS A 82 -5.41 1.79 7.13
CA CYS A 82 -6.64 2.29 6.52
C CYS A 82 -6.76 3.82 6.53
N GLY A 83 -6.06 4.51 7.43
CA GLY A 83 -6.05 5.98 7.50
C GLY A 83 -4.98 6.62 6.61
N THR A 84 -3.74 6.15 6.71
CA THR A 84 -2.61 6.82 6.06
C THR A 84 -2.39 6.38 4.61
N TYR A 85 -2.74 5.14 4.26
CA TYR A 85 -2.55 4.65 2.90
C TYR A 85 -3.44 5.38 1.86
N PRO A 86 -4.75 5.61 2.13
CA PRO A 86 -5.56 6.47 1.27
C PRO A 86 -5.00 7.90 1.17
N LEU A 87 -4.49 8.44 2.27
CA LEU A 87 -3.92 9.78 2.30
C LEU A 87 -2.71 9.90 1.36
N TYR A 88 -1.88 8.87 1.26
CA TYR A 88 -0.78 8.82 0.30
C TYR A 88 -1.28 9.01 -1.14
N TYR A 89 -2.27 8.23 -1.57
CA TYR A 89 -2.82 8.31 -2.94
C TYR A 89 -3.48 9.65 -3.22
N ILE A 90 -4.22 10.18 -2.26
CA ILE A 90 -4.88 11.49 -2.37
C ILE A 90 -3.84 12.59 -2.55
N LEU A 91 -2.82 12.62 -1.69
CA LEU A 91 -1.75 13.61 -1.77
C LEU A 91 -0.98 13.50 -3.09
N ARG A 92 -0.70 12.29 -3.57
CA ARG A 92 -0.08 12.07 -4.88
C ARG A 92 -0.95 12.60 -6.01
N ARG A 93 -2.24 12.32 -6.00
CA ARG A 93 -3.19 12.82 -6.98
C ARG A 93 -3.26 14.36 -6.98
N MET A 94 -3.31 14.97 -5.80
CA MET A 94 -3.34 16.43 -5.66
C MET A 94 -2.06 17.11 -6.14
N GLN A 95 -0.91 16.46 -6.04
CA GLN A 95 0.37 17.02 -6.50
C GLN A 95 0.48 17.02 -8.02
N GLY A 96 -0.28 16.21 -8.75
CA GLY A 96 -0.20 16.11 -10.21
C GLY A 96 1.16 15.63 -10.74
N ILE A 97 2.00 15.04 -9.89
CA ILE A 97 3.31 14.52 -10.27
C ILE A 97 3.10 13.12 -10.85
N GLY A 98 3.69 12.89 -12.04
CA GLY A 98 3.60 11.56 -12.68
C GLY A 98 4.13 10.44 -11.80
N ALA A 99 3.53 9.25 -11.93
CA ALA A 99 3.82 8.08 -11.10
C ALA A 99 5.32 7.75 -11.02
N VAL A 100 6.00 7.77 -12.17
CA VAL A 100 7.45 7.46 -12.25
C VAL A 100 8.28 8.45 -11.44
N THR A 101 8.01 9.75 -11.60
CA THR A 101 8.74 10.80 -10.85
C THR A 101 8.47 10.69 -9.36
N GLY A 102 7.21 10.45 -8.98
CA GLY A 102 6.83 10.26 -7.59
C GLY A 102 7.54 9.07 -6.95
N LEU A 103 7.53 7.92 -7.60
CA LEU A 103 8.21 6.71 -7.13
C LEU A 103 9.73 6.89 -7.07
N LEU A 104 10.35 7.55 -8.05
CA LEU A 104 11.78 7.83 -8.02
C LEU A 104 12.16 8.66 -6.80
N VAL A 105 11.37 9.69 -6.47
CA VAL A 105 11.60 10.50 -5.27
C VAL A 105 11.46 9.65 -4.01
N ASP A 106 10.40 8.86 -3.89
CA ASP A 106 10.17 8.00 -2.72
C ASP A 106 11.29 6.98 -2.54
N LEU A 107 11.68 6.27 -3.61
CA LEU A 107 12.74 5.27 -3.58
C LEU A 107 14.13 5.88 -3.34
N THR A 108 14.41 7.06 -3.91
CA THR A 108 15.69 7.74 -3.68
C THR A 108 15.86 8.18 -2.23
N ILE A 109 14.77 8.61 -1.59
CA ILE A 109 14.79 8.95 -0.17
C ILE A 109 14.88 7.68 0.70
N PHE A 110 14.20 6.60 0.30
CA PHE A 110 14.16 5.36 1.06
C PHE A 110 15.46 4.56 0.99
N ALA A 111 16.13 4.54 -0.17
CA ALA A 111 17.32 3.72 -0.41
C ALA A 111 18.42 3.90 0.64
N PRO A 112 18.86 5.13 1.00
CA PRO A 112 19.92 5.29 1.99
C PRO A 112 19.52 4.77 3.39
N PHE A 113 18.26 4.92 3.79
CA PHE A 113 17.76 4.39 5.06
C PHE A 113 17.75 2.87 5.05
N SER A 114 17.33 2.23 3.95
CA SER A 114 17.33 0.77 3.80
C SER A 114 18.75 0.22 3.81
N VAL A 115 19.68 0.86 3.11
CA VAL A 115 21.11 0.47 3.11
C VAL A 115 21.71 0.61 4.50
N ALA A 116 21.47 1.74 5.17
CA ALA A 116 21.96 1.96 6.53
C ALA A 116 21.40 0.91 7.51
N TYR A 117 20.11 0.58 7.40
CA TYR A 117 19.50 -0.47 8.21
C TYR A 117 20.16 -1.84 7.99
N LEU A 118 20.37 -2.24 6.74
CA LEU A 118 21.03 -3.51 6.41
C LEU A 118 22.46 -3.57 6.95
N LEU A 119 23.23 -2.48 6.81
CA LEU A 119 24.62 -2.42 7.28
C LEU A 119 24.72 -2.47 8.81
N LEU A 120 23.80 -1.80 9.51
CA LEU A 120 23.90 -1.65 10.97
C LEU A 120 23.22 -2.79 11.74
N PHE A 121 22.11 -3.32 11.23
CA PHE A 121 21.25 -4.24 11.97
C PHE A 121 21.15 -5.65 11.38
N ALA A 122 21.53 -5.85 10.10
CA ALA A 122 21.43 -7.13 9.44
C ALA A 122 22.65 -7.50 8.57
N PRO A 123 23.89 -7.39 9.08
CA PRO A 123 25.11 -7.65 8.28
C PRO A 123 25.19 -9.11 7.78
N SER A 124 24.60 -10.06 8.52
CA SER A 124 24.53 -11.47 8.09
C SER A 124 23.67 -11.67 6.83
N SER A 125 22.66 -10.85 6.62
CA SER A 125 21.83 -10.90 5.40
C SER A 125 22.62 -10.49 4.17
N LEU A 126 23.55 -9.56 4.30
CA LEU A 126 24.44 -9.14 3.20
C LEU A 126 25.40 -10.25 2.78
N SER A 127 25.92 -11.02 3.71
CA SER A 127 26.80 -12.16 3.39
C SER A 127 26.05 -13.28 2.67
N LEU A 128 24.78 -13.51 2.99
CA LEU A 128 23.94 -14.47 2.26
C LEU A 128 23.70 -14.03 0.81
N VAL A 129 23.44 -12.75 0.59
CA VAL A 129 23.22 -12.19 -0.76
C VAL A 129 24.53 -12.21 -1.56
N SER A 130 25.65 -11.78 -0.99
CA SER A 130 26.93 -11.74 -1.69
C SER A 130 27.50 -13.13 -1.97
N GLY A 131 27.10 -14.15 -1.23
CA GLY A 131 27.58 -15.52 -1.37
C GLY A 131 26.99 -16.31 -2.57
N SER A 132 25.92 -15.80 -3.21
CA SER A 132 25.25 -16.51 -4.30
C SER A 132 24.74 -15.58 -5.38
N GLY A 133 25.27 -15.75 -6.61
CA GLY A 133 24.79 -15.02 -7.79
C GLY A 133 23.31 -15.25 -8.09
N PHE A 134 22.77 -16.41 -7.71
CA PHE A 134 21.36 -16.73 -7.85
C PHE A 134 20.49 -15.82 -6.97
N PHE A 135 20.88 -15.57 -5.72
CA PHE A 135 20.15 -14.64 -4.83
C PHE A 135 20.18 -13.21 -5.37
N ILE A 136 21.32 -12.76 -5.91
CA ILE A 136 21.42 -11.43 -6.51
C ILE A 136 20.45 -11.30 -7.68
N LEU A 137 20.40 -12.32 -8.55
CA LEU A 137 19.49 -12.33 -9.70
C LEU A 137 18.01 -12.33 -9.27
N MET A 138 17.66 -13.12 -8.25
CA MET A 138 16.30 -13.15 -7.69
C MET A 138 15.91 -11.81 -7.09
N LEU A 139 16.78 -11.17 -6.33
CA LEU A 139 16.54 -9.85 -5.75
C LEU A 139 16.37 -8.77 -6.83
N ALA A 140 17.21 -8.81 -7.87
CA ALA A 140 17.09 -7.88 -8.99
C ALA A 140 15.76 -8.08 -9.73
N GLY A 141 15.37 -9.34 -10.00
CA GLY A 141 14.08 -9.67 -10.61
C GLY A 141 12.90 -9.20 -9.77
N LEU A 142 12.93 -9.47 -8.47
CA LEU A 142 11.91 -8.99 -7.54
C LEU A 142 11.82 -7.45 -7.52
N GLY A 143 12.97 -6.76 -7.53
CA GLY A 143 13.03 -5.31 -7.58
C GLY A 143 12.38 -4.75 -8.85
N VAL A 144 12.69 -5.32 -10.02
CA VAL A 144 12.08 -4.91 -11.29
C VAL A 144 10.59 -5.14 -11.29
N MET A 145 10.13 -6.31 -10.85
CA MET A 145 8.69 -6.62 -10.74
C MET A 145 7.98 -5.66 -9.79
N SER A 146 8.56 -5.37 -8.63
CA SER A 146 7.99 -4.46 -7.64
C SER A 146 7.87 -3.03 -8.18
N VAL A 147 8.87 -2.53 -8.88
CA VAL A 147 8.83 -1.20 -9.51
C VAL A 147 7.76 -1.13 -10.59
N LEU A 148 7.65 -2.15 -11.44
CA LEU A 148 6.63 -2.20 -12.49
C LEU A 148 5.23 -2.28 -11.90
N ALA A 149 5.01 -3.14 -10.91
CA ALA A 149 3.73 -3.27 -10.23
C ALA A 149 3.34 -1.96 -9.54
N MET A 150 4.26 -1.33 -8.82
CA MET A 150 4.00 -0.07 -8.11
C MET A 150 3.74 1.08 -9.08
N LYS A 151 4.52 1.15 -10.18
CA LYS A 151 4.29 2.12 -11.24
C LYS A 151 2.87 2.00 -11.83
N THR A 152 2.49 0.80 -12.25
CA THR A 152 1.16 0.57 -12.84
C THR A 152 0.02 0.86 -11.85
N ASN A 153 0.22 0.53 -10.59
CA ASN A 153 -0.73 0.82 -9.52
C ASN A 153 -0.91 2.34 -9.30
N VAL A 154 0.19 3.10 -9.22
CA VAL A 154 0.14 4.55 -9.06
C VAL A 154 -0.40 5.22 -10.32
N ASP A 155 -0.03 4.78 -11.53
CA ASP A 155 -0.61 5.27 -12.78
C ASP A 155 -2.14 5.05 -12.78
N ALA A 156 -2.60 3.85 -12.46
CA ALA A 156 -4.03 3.55 -12.37
C ALA A 156 -4.76 4.46 -11.36
N SER A 157 -4.15 4.72 -10.20
CA SER A 157 -4.74 5.60 -9.18
C SER A 157 -4.87 7.06 -9.62
N GLN A 158 -4.02 7.51 -10.55
CA GLN A 158 -4.06 8.86 -11.10
C GLN A 158 -4.97 9.00 -12.33
N MET A 159 -5.05 7.96 -13.16
CA MET A 159 -5.80 7.99 -14.41
C MET A 159 -7.28 7.66 -14.23
N LEU A 160 -7.60 6.81 -13.27
CA LEU A 160 -8.98 6.38 -13.02
C LEU A 160 -9.67 7.31 -12.01
N PRO A 161 -11.01 7.46 -12.09
CA PRO A 161 -11.78 8.00 -10.98
C PRO A 161 -11.51 7.17 -9.72
N VAL A 162 -11.46 7.85 -8.55
CA VAL A 162 -11.11 7.19 -7.27
C VAL A 162 -12.00 5.98 -7.00
N ASN A 163 -13.30 6.12 -7.23
CA ASN A 163 -14.27 5.05 -7.02
C ASN A 163 -14.03 3.82 -7.91
N VAL A 164 -13.57 3.99 -9.16
CA VAL A 164 -13.24 2.88 -10.07
C VAL A 164 -11.96 2.19 -9.63
N TYR A 165 -10.91 2.98 -9.37
CA TYR A 165 -9.64 2.46 -8.87
C TYR A 165 -9.82 1.62 -7.61
N VAL A 166 -10.61 2.12 -6.68
CA VAL A 166 -10.92 1.45 -5.41
C VAL A 166 -11.64 0.13 -5.60
N MET A 167 -12.64 0.07 -6.50
CA MET A 167 -13.33 -1.19 -6.78
C MET A 167 -12.39 -2.24 -7.36
N MET A 168 -11.43 -1.82 -8.20
CA MET A 168 -10.41 -2.73 -8.74
C MET A 168 -9.41 -3.20 -7.67
N SER A 169 -9.15 -2.40 -6.64
CA SER A 169 -8.23 -2.79 -5.55
C SER A 169 -8.74 -3.96 -4.71
N TYR A 170 -10.05 -4.27 -4.74
CA TYR A 170 -10.58 -5.48 -4.11
C TYR A 170 -10.25 -6.77 -4.87
N LEU A 171 -9.79 -6.68 -6.11
CA LEU A 171 -9.35 -7.87 -6.85
C LEU A 171 -8.03 -8.41 -6.31
N GLU A 172 -7.16 -7.53 -5.79
CA GLU A 172 -5.84 -7.92 -5.26
C GLU A 172 -5.93 -8.96 -4.13
N PRO A 173 -6.74 -8.76 -3.08
CA PRO A 173 -6.88 -9.77 -2.03
C PRO A 173 -7.78 -10.95 -2.39
N ALA A 174 -8.49 -10.91 -3.54
CA ALA A 174 -9.34 -12.00 -4.00
C ALA A 174 -8.60 -13.01 -4.90
N LEU A 175 -7.43 -12.65 -5.41
CA LEU A 175 -6.54 -13.50 -6.22
C LEU A 175 -5.49 -14.19 -5.37
#